data_8d9e54584d002d4ca88c9da6cdfed1a5
#
_entry.id   8d9e54584d002d4ca88c9da6cdfed1a5
#
_cell.length_a   1.000
_cell.length_b   1.000
_cell.length_c   1.000
_cell.angle_alpha   90.00
_cell.angle_beta   90.00
_cell.angle_gamma   90.00
#
_symmetry.space_group_name_H-M   'P 1'
#
loop_
_entity.id
_entity.type
_entity.pdbx_description
1 polymer ?
#
loop_
_entity_poly.entity_id
_entity_poly.type
_entity_poly.pdbx_seq_one_letter_code
_entity_poly.pdbx_strand_id
1 'polypeptide(L)'
;MNKLSHSVLWIVTVLVTAFNIQPKQEPIEEVIDRGLKASTEQALLMAKELETQNGRLPKTINKEGKLETSDYSWWCSGFFPGELWYLYEYNPTPEMKKYAEMYTDRVEEVKHITYSHDVGFMLYCSYGNGYRLTGKPEYKDVMLTGANSLATRYDERVGAIRSWDFNKKIWQFPVIIDNMMNLEFFSWASKASGDDRFRKMAISHADKTMLHHFRDDYSCYHVVSYDTITGMPHKKQTHQGAADESAWARGQAWALYGFTMMYRET
;
A
#
# COMPACT_ATOMS: atom_id res chain seq x y z
N MET A 1 -7.10 63.60 -69.97
CA MET A 1 -8.36 63.16 -69.39
C MET A 1 -8.13 61.74 -68.82
N ASN A 2 -7.84 61.63 -67.53
CA ASN A 2 -7.55 60.37 -66.84
C ASN A 2 -8.71 60.03 -65.95
N LYS A 3 -9.34 58.91 -66.24
CA LYS A 3 -10.36 58.36 -65.37
C LYS A 3 -9.68 57.50 -64.25
N LEU A 4 -9.80 57.97 -62.99
CA LEU A 4 -9.43 57.17 -61.81
C LEU A 4 -10.54 56.18 -61.57
N SER A 5 -10.14 54.88 -61.60
CA SER A 5 -10.96 53.75 -61.17
C SER A 5 -10.84 53.58 -59.68
N HIS A 6 -11.93 53.69 -58.93
CA HIS A 6 -11.98 53.43 -57.49
C HIS A 6 -12.34 51.95 -57.29
N SER A 7 -11.35 51.15 -56.93
CA SER A 7 -11.55 49.79 -56.47
C SER A 7 -11.94 49.83 -55.00
N VAL A 8 -13.17 49.49 -54.70
CA VAL A 8 -13.67 49.33 -53.33
C VAL A 8 -13.27 47.94 -52.84
N LEU A 9 -12.34 47.87 -51.89
CA LEU A 9 -11.90 46.64 -51.24
C LEU A 9 -12.87 46.33 -50.10
N TRP A 10 -13.70 45.26 -50.29
CA TRP A 10 -14.53 44.75 -49.21
C TRP A 10 -13.68 43.82 -48.30
N ILE A 11 -13.40 44.28 -47.08
CA ILE A 11 -12.78 43.44 -46.04
C ILE A 11 -13.93 42.67 -45.37
N VAL A 12 -14.04 41.37 -45.66
CA VAL A 12 -14.93 40.48 -44.95
C VAL A 12 -14.21 40.05 -43.68
N THR A 13 -14.56 40.64 -42.57
CA THR A 13 -14.09 40.21 -41.24
C THR A 13 -14.90 38.98 -40.82
N VAL A 14 -14.34 37.82 -40.98
CA VAL A 14 -14.91 36.57 -40.42
C VAL A 14 -14.60 36.56 -38.93
N LEU A 15 -15.57 36.86 -38.09
CA LEU A 15 -15.53 36.63 -36.66
C LEU A 15 -15.59 35.11 -36.40
N VAL A 16 -14.42 34.46 -36.23
CA VAL A 16 -14.35 33.09 -35.70
C VAL A 16 -14.59 33.18 -34.20
N THR A 17 -15.84 33.02 -33.77
CA THR A 17 -16.17 32.75 -32.39
C THR A 17 -15.69 31.34 -32.10
N ALA A 18 -14.46 31.20 -31.57
CA ALA A 18 -14.00 29.98 -30.98
C ALA A 18 -14.86 29.73 -29.71
N PHE A 19 -15.88 28.92 -29.86
CA PHE A 19 -16.53 28.30 -28.70
C PHE A 19 -15.47 27.45 -28.01
N ASN A 20 -14.90 27.97 -26.93
CA ASN A 20 -14.17 27.18 -25.95
C ASN A 20 -15.17 26.19 -25.32
N ILE A 21 -15.43 25.09 -26.02
CA ILE A 21 -16.12 23.94 -25.42
C ILE A 21 -15.10 23.33 -24.46
N GLN A 22 -15.03 23.83 -23.25
CA GLN A 22 -14.39 23.10 -22.16
C GLN A 22 -15.13 21.78 -22.06
N PRO A 23 -14.45 20.64 -22.17
CA PRO A 23 -15.11 19.36 -21.96
C PRO A 23 -15.79 19.43 -20.59
N LYS A 24 -17.08 19.18 -20.54
CA LYS A 24 -17.84 19.15 -19.28
C LYS A 24 -17.14 18.13 -18.39
N GLN A 25 -16.56 18.60 -17.30
CA GLN A 25 -15.89 17.72 -16.36
C GLN A 25 -16.90 16.73 -15.83
N GLU A 26 -16.62 15.44 -16.03
CA GLU A 26 -17.47 14.36 -15.53
C GLU A 26 -17.57 14.46 -14.00
N PRO A 27 -18.76 14.34 -13.39
CA PRO A 27 -18.89 14.34 -11.94
C PRO A 27 -18.01 13.25 -11.30
N ILE A 28 -17.36 13.57 -10.19
CA ILE A 28 -16.44 12.65 -9.53
C ILE A 28 -17.11 11.34 -9.11
N GLU A 29 -18.38 11.40 -8.76
CA GLU A 29 -19.19 10.24 -8.40
C GLU A 29 -19.35 9.26 -9.56
N GLU A 30 -19.56 9.76 -10.78
CA GLU A 30 -19.63 8.93 -12.01
C GLU A 30 -18.29 8.26 -12.32
N VAL A 31 -17.18 8.99 -12.13
CA VAL A 31 -15.82 8.44 -12.31
C VAL A 31 -15.55 7.33 -11.30
N ILE A 32 -15.91 7.54 -10.02
CA ILE A 32 -15.76 6.55 -8.96
C ILE A 32 -16.59 5.31 -9.25
N ASP A 33 -17.88 5.48 -9.58
CA ASP A 33 -18.78 4.36 -9.84
C ASP A 33 -18.32 3.53 -11.05
N ARG A 34 -17.93 4.17 -12.14
CA ARG A 34 -17.36 3.50 -13.30
C ARG A 34 -16.06 2.75 -12.95
N GLY A 35 -15.17 3.37 -12.17
CA GLY A 35 -13.92 2.76 -11.71
C GLY A 35 -14.18 1.51 -10.86
N LEU A 36 -15.07 1.61 -9.87
CA LEU A 36 -15.41 0.49 -8.99
C LEU A 36 -16.13 -0.65 -9.72
N LYS A 37 -17.00 -0.35 -10.70
CA LYS A 37 -17.61 -1.38 -11.56
C LYS A 37 -16.56 -2.14 -12.37
N ALA A 38 -15.67 -1.41 -13.05
CA ALA A 38 -14.59 -2.03 -13.81
C ALA A 38 -13.67 -2.87 -12.92
N SER A 39 -13.30 -2.37 -11.74
CA SER A 39 -12.50 -3.12 -10.76
C SER A 39 -13.21 -4.38 -10.28
N THR A 40 -14.53 -4.32 -10.03
CA THR A 40 -15.33 -5.49 -9.64
C THR A 40 -15.29 -6.58 -10.72
N GLU A 41 -15.51 -6.21 -11.98
CA GLU A 41 -15.47 -7.16 -13.10
C GLU A 41 -14.08 -7.81 -13.25
N GLN A 42 -13.01 -7.01 -13.20
CA GLN A 42 -11.64 -7.51 -13.32
C GLN A 42 -11.23 -8.39 -12.13
N ALA A 43 -11.59 -8.00 -10.91
CA ALA A 43 -11.28 -8.77 -9.71
C ALA A 43 -12.01 -10.13 -9.72
N LEU A 44 -13.28 -10.18 -10.15
CA LEU A 44 -14.03 -11.43 -10.30
C LEU A 44 -13.44 -12.33 -11.39
N LEU A 45 -13.00 -11.78 -12.53
CA LEU A 45 -12.31 -12.55 -13.57
C LEU A 45 -11.01 -13.17 -13.01
N MET A 46 -10.20 -12.38 -12.31
CA MET A 46 -8.97 -12.84 -11.67
C MET A 46 -9.26 -13.93 -10.63
N ALA A 47 -10.29 -13.73 -9.80
CA ALA A 47 -10.66 -14.69 -8.77
C ALA A 47 -11.10 -16.03 -9.38
N LYS A 48 -11.89 -16.02 -10.45
CA LYS A 48 -12.32 -17.23 -11.17
C LYS A 48 -11.15 -17.95 -11.83
N GLU A 49 -10.23 -17.23 -12.45
CA GLU A 49 -9.04 -17.80 -13.09
C GLU A 49 -8.16 -18.58 -12.10
N LEU A 50 -8.06 -18.08 -10.88
CA LEU A 50 -7.22 -18.69 -9.85
C LEU A 50 -8.00 -19.59 -8.86
N GLU A 51 -9.32 -19.76 -9.03
CA GLU A 51 -10.16 -20.49 -8.06
C GLU A 51 -9.65 -21.91 -7.81
N THR A 52 -9.28 -22.62 -8.88
CA THR A 52 -8.81 -24.01 -8.82
C THR A 52 -7.33 -24.17 -8.52
N GLN A 53 -6.59 -23.07 -8.48
CA GLN A 53 -5.16 -23.07 -8.20
C GLN A 53 -4.94 -22.89 -6.68
N ASN A 54 -4.94 -24.01 -5.95
CA ASN A 54 -4.85 -24.00 -4.48
C ASN A 54 -3.63 -23.22 -3.97
N GLY A 55 -3.88 -22.30 -3.02
CA GLY A 55 -2.85 -21.49 -2.37
C GLY A 55 -2.21 -20.42 -3.27
N ARG A 56 -2.66 -20.28 -4.52
CA ARG A 56 -2.08 -19.27 -5.45
C ARG A 56 -2.80 -17.94 -5.35
N LEU A 57 -2.02 -16.87 -5.42
CA LEU A 57 -2.45 -15.47 -5.38
C LEU A 57 -1.87 -14.74 -6.60
N PRO A 58 -2.56 -13.75 -7.17
CA PRO A 58 -2.02 -12.99 -8.30
C PRO A 58 -0.78 -12.21 -7.85
N LYS A 59 0.24 -12.16 -8.70
CA LYS A 59 1.49 -11.48 -8.44
C LYS A 59 1.75 -10.36 -9.45
N THR A 60 1.76 -10.68 -10.74
CA THR A 60 2.04 -9.73 -11.81
C THR A 60 1.61 -10.29 -13.17
N ILE A 61 1.58 -9.43 -14.18
CA ILE A 61 1.50 -9.84 -15.59
C ILE A 61 2.93 -9.74 -16.15
N ASN A 62 3.43 -10.82 -16.73
CA ASN A 62 4.76 -10.85 -17.31
C ASN A 62 4.81 -10.13 -18.68
N LYS A 63 6.00 -10.07 -19.27
CA LYS A 63 6.21 -9.39 -20.57
C LYS A 63 5.44 -10.00 -21.72
N GLU A 64 5.08 -11.28 -21.63
CA GLU A 64 4.28 -12.03 -22.59
C GLU A 64 2.76 -11.88 -22.36
N GLY A 65 2.35 -11.04 -21.40
CA GLY A 65 0.94 -10.82 -21.06
C GLY A 65 0.30 -11.95 -20.25
N LYS A 66 1.12 -12.86 -19.66
CA LYS A 66 0.62 -13.99 -18.84
C LYS A 66 0.63 -13.64 -17.37
N LEU A 67 -0.40 -14.10 -16.66
CA LEU A 67 -0.48 -13.99 -15.22
C LEU A 67 0.59 -14.85 -14.55
N GLU A 68 1.41 -14.22 -13.71
CA GLU A 68 2.27 -14.91 -12.74
C GLU A 68 1.62 -14.86 -11.37
N THR A 69 1.75 -15.97 -10.64
CA THR A 69 1.18 -16.13 -9.30
C THR A 69 2.27 -16.34 -8.26
N SER A 70 1.95 -16.06 -7.02
CA SER A 70 2.77 -16.39 -5.85
C SER A 70 1.96 -17.22 -4.84
N ASP A 71 2.62 -17.68 -3.80
CA ASP A 71 1.98 -18.17 -2.58
C ASP A 71 1.83 -17.03 -1.55
N TYR A 72 1.37 -17.39 -0.35
CA TYR A 72 1.16 -16.46 0.76
C TYR A 72 2.42 -15.72 1.22
N SER A 73 3.62 -16.26 0.99
CA SER A 73 4.86 -15.68 1.50
C SER A 73 5.34 -14.44 0.73
N TRP A 74 4.75 -14.16 -0.44
CA TRP A 74 5.09 -12.98 -1.21
C TRP A 74 4.49 -11.72 -0.59
N TRP A 75 5.28 -10.68 -0.43
CA TRP A 75 4.95 -9.45 0.31
C TRP A 75 3.60 -8.81 -0.04
N CYS A 76 3.12 -8.95 -1.27
CA CYS A 76 1.84 -8.36 -1.69
C CYS A 76 0.65 -9.35 -1.62
N SER A 77 0.81 -10.53 -1.03
CA SER A 77 -0.22 -11.56 -1.00
C SER A 77 -1.55 -11.13 -0.35
N GLY A 78 -1.50 -10.21 0.59
CA GLY A 78 -2.67 -9.68 1.29
C GLY A 78 -3.47 -8.63 0.52
N PHE A 79 -2.92 -8.05 -0.55
CA PHE A 79 -3.60 -6.94 -1.26
C PHE A 79 -4.80 -7.42 -2.08
N PHE A 80 -4.68 -8.53 -2.80
CA PHE A 80 -5.79 -9.04 -3.59
C PHE A 80 -7.02 -9.39 -2.74
N PRO A 81 -6.92 -10.18 -1.66
CA PRO A 81 -8.07 -10.35 -0.75
C PRO A 81 -8.56 -9.03 -0.14
N GLY A 82 -7.67 -8.09 0.14
CA GLY A 82 -8.04 -6.75 0.61
C GLY A 82 -8.88 -5.97 -0.41
N GLU A 83 -8.50 -6.02 -1.68
CA GLU A 83 -9.27 -5.43 -2.79
C GLU A 83 -10.67 -6.06 -2.88
N LEU A 84 -10.77 -7.40 -2.82
CA LEU A 84 -12.05 -8.10 -2.84
C LEU A 84 -12.97 -7.68 -1.68
N TRP A 85 -12.42 -7.42 -0.49
CA TRP A 85 -13.20 -6.90 0.63
C TRP A 85 -13.70 -5.48 0.40
N TYR A 86 -12.91 -4.58 -0.17
CA TYR A 86 -13.37 -3.24 -0.52
C TYR A 86 -14.45 -3.27 -1.62
N LEU A 87 -14.31 -4.13 -2.61
CA LEU A 87 -15.32 -4.31 -3.66
C LEU A 87 -16.61 -4.95 -3.11
N TYR A 88 -16.50 -5.86 -2.14
CA TYR A 88 -17.64 -6.37 -1.39
C TYR A 88 -18.34 -5.27 -0.59
N GLU A 89 -17.61 -4.38 0.05
CA GLU A 89 -18.18 -3.23 0.77
C GLU A 89 -18.95 -2.28 -0.14
N TYR A 90 -18.39 -2.04 -1.34
CA TYR A 90 -19.04 -1.22 -2.37
C TYR A 90 -20.31 -1.88 -2.93
N ASN A 91 -20.27 -3.15 -3.26
CA ASN A 91 -21.39 -3.92 -3.79
C ASN A 91 -21.44 -5.33 -3.19
N PRO A 92 -22.18 -5.52 -2.08
CA PRO A 92 -22.18 -6.76 -1.31
C PRO A 92 -22.96 -7.87 -2.02
N THR A 93 -22.27 -8.68 -2.82
CA THR A 93 -22.81 -9.88 -3.44
C THR A 93 -22.31 -11.16 -2.78
N PRO A 94 -23.07 -12.27 -2.78
CA PRO A 94 -22.61 -13.56 -2.25
C PRO A 94 -21.35 -14.07 -2.97
N GLU A 95 -21.22 -13.82 -4.27
CA GLU A 95 -20.06 -14.24 -5.07
C GLU A 95 -18.80 -13.48 -4.64
N MET A 96 -18.87 -12.15 -4.51
CA MET A 96 -17.74 -11.34 -4.05
C MET A 96 -17.31 -11.75 -2.64
N LYS A 97 -18.27 -11.96 -1.74
CA LYS A 97 -17.98 -12.44 -0.38
C LYS A 97 -17.26 -13.78 -0.38
N LYS A 98 -17.75 -14.75 -1.17
CA LYS A 98 -17.12 -16.07 -1.33
C LYS A 98 -15.65 -15.94 -1.71
N TYR A 99 -15.33 -15.12 -2.70
CA TYR A 99 -13.96 -14.94 -3.15
C TYR A 99 -13.11 -14.14 -2.13
N ALA A 100 -13.65 -13.11 -1.52
CA ALA A 100 -12.97 -12.37 -0.47
C ALA A 100 -12.56 -13.29 0.69
N GLU A 101 -13.45 -14.14 1.17
CA GLU A 101 -13.18 -15.14 2.22
C GLU A 101 -12.13 -16.17 1.74
N MET A 102 -12.34 -16.79 0.58
CA MET A 102 -11.45 -17.80 0.03
C MET A 102 -10.01 -17.31 -0.16
N TYR A 103 -9.82 -16.10 -0.70
CA TYR A 103 -8.48 -15.54 -0.90
C TYR A 103 -7.86 -15.02 0.40
N THR A 104 -8.67 -14.61 1.38
CA THR A 104 -8.20 -14.30 2.73
C THR A 104 -7.63 -15.54 3.40
N ASP A 105 -8.33 -16.69 3.32
CA ASP A 105 -7.85 -17.95 3.91
C ASP A 105 -6.52 -18.41 3.29
N ARG A 106 -6.24 -18.09 2.03
CA ARG A 106 -4.95 -18.41 1.37
C ARG A 106 -3.74 -17.72 1.98
N VAL A 107 -3.93 -16.65 2.75
CA VAL A 107 -2.84 -15.92 3.42
C VAL A 107 -2.77 -16.18 4.93
N GLU A 108 -3.50 -17.17 5.44
CA GLU A 108 -3.54 -17.49 6.87
C GLU A 108 -2.15 -17.75 7.47
N GLU A 109 -1.31 -18.52 6.78
CA GLU A 109 0.03 -18.89 7.25
C GLU A 109 0.98 -17.71 7.43
N VAL A 110 0.66 -16.53 6.88
CA VAL A 110 1.40 -15.29 7.12
C VAL A 110 1.51 -14.98 8.61
N LYS A 111 0.53 -15.36 9.41
CA LYS A 111 0.52 -15.17 10.89
C LYS A 111 1.74 -15.76 11.61
N HIS A 112 2.43 -16.72 11.00
CA HIS A 112 3.61 -17.37 11.55
C HIS A 112 4.95 -16.86 11.00
N ILE A 113 4.93 -15.92 10.06
CA ILE A 113 6.16 -15.35 9.47
C ILE A 113 6.85 -14.44 10.47
N THR A 114 8.13 -14.73 10.75
CA THR A 114 8.98 -13.92 11.67
C THR A 114 10.24 -13.37 11.00
N TYR A 115 10.43 -13.63 9.70
CA TYR A 115 11.61 -13.22 8.93
C TYR A 115 11.41 -11.95 8.06
N SER A 116 10.18 -11.47 7.94
CA SER A 116 9.82 -10.24 7.20
C SER A 116 8.90 -9.35 8.03
N HIS A 117 8.98 -8.04 7.81
CA HIS A 117 8.06 -7.08 8.38
C HIS A 117 6.72 -7.00 7.64
N ASP A 118 6.63 -7.54 6.43
CA ASP A 118 5.46 -7.44 5.56
C ASP A 118 4.18 -8.05 6.16
N VAL A 119 4.34 -8.88 7.17
CA VAL A 119 3.24 -9.54 7.92
C VAL A 119 2.12 -8.56 8.30
N GLY A 120 2.48 -7.33 8.70
CA GLY A 120 1.50 -6.35 9.16
C GLY A 120 0.49 -5.98 8.08
N PHE A 121 0.95 -5.49 6.94
CA PHE A 121 0.04 -5.09 5.89
C PHE A 121 -0.54 -6.28 5.09
N MET A 122 0.17 -7.42 5.01
CA MET A 122 -0.39 -8.63 4.41
C MET A 122 -1.65 -9.10 5.15
N LEU A 123 -1.61 -9.15 6.48
CA LEU A 123 -2.75 -9.56 7.30
C LEU A 123 -3.79 -8.44 7.46
N TYR A 124 -3.35 -7.20 7.64
CA TYR A 124 -4.30 -6.13 7.91
C TYR A 124 -5.11 -5.73 6.67
N CYS A 125 -4.53 -5.78 5.47
CA CYS A 125 -5.28 -5.59 4.24
C CYS A 125 -6.31 -6.69 3.98
N SER A 126 -5.99 -7.95 4.32
CA SER A 126 -6.85 -9.13 4.10
C SER A 126 -7.77 -9.41 5.28
N TYR A 127 -7.26 -10.03 6.33
CA TYR A 127 -8.00 -10.39 7.55
C TYR A 127 -8.58 -9.17 8.26
N GLY A 128 -7.86 -8.03 8.25
CA GLY A 128 -8.33 -6.79 8.87
C GLY A 128 -9.63 -6.28 8.25
N ASN A 129 -9.69 -6.20 6.93
CA ASN A 129 -10.93 -5.84 6.23
C ASN A 129 -12.01 -6.91 6.38
N GLY A 130 -11.64 -8.19 6.31
CA GLY A 130 -12.57 -9.29 6.56
C GLY A 130 -13.18 -9.22 7.95
N TYR A 131 -12.38 -8.99 8.99
CA TYR A 131 -12.86 -8.81 10.36
C TYR A 131 -13.78 -7.59 10.51
N ARG A 132 -13.36 -6.45 9.95
CA ARG A 132 -14.15 -5.22 9.99
C ARG A 132 -15.54 -5.40 9.39
N LEU A 133 -15.67 -6.16 8.30
CA LEU A 133 -16.93 -6.32 7.56
C LEU A 133 -17.76 -7.50 8.03
N THR A 134 -17.18 -8.50 8.67
CA THR A 134 -17.90 -9.74 9.04
C THR A 134 -18.00 -9.98 10.55
N GLY A 135 -17.08 -9.41 11.34
CA GLY A 135 -16.97 -9.67 12.78
C GLY A 135 -16.51 -11.08 13.14
N LYS A 136 -16.00 -11.89 12.19
CA LYS A 136 -15.58 -13.27 12.42
C LYS A 136 -14.48 -13.37 13.49
N PRO A 137 -14.71 -14.04 14.65
CA PRO A 137 -13.73 -14.12 15.73
C PRO A 137 -12.41 -14.75 15.30
N GLU A 138 -12.46 -15.78 14.44
CA GLU A 138 -11.27 -16.47 13.91
C GLU A 138 -10.33 -15.52 13.15
N TYR A 139 -10.85 -14.49 12.49
CA TYR A 139 -10.02 -13.47 11.83
C TYR A 139 -9.25 -12.63 12.84
N LYS A 140 -9.87 -12.30 13.97
CA LYS A 140 -9.19 -11.63 15.08
C LYS A 140 -8.03 -12.46 15.62
N ASP A 141 -8.22 -13.77 15.80
CA ASP A 141 -7.20 -14.67 16.33
C ASP A 141 -6.00 -14.80 15.38
N VAL A 142 -6.25 -14.89 14.07
CA VAL A 142 -5.19 -14.87 13.04
C VAL A 142 -4.39 -13.59 13.12
N MET A 143 -5.06 -12.44 13.21
CA MET A 143 -4.39 -11.14 13.28
C MET A 143 -3.59 -10.96 14.57
N LEU A 144 -4.11 -11.36 15.73
CA LEU A 144 -3.35 -11.27 16.99
C LEU A 144 -2.13 -12.19 17.00
N THR A 145 -2.23 -13.37 16.40
CA THR A 145 -1.09 -14.27 16.19
C THR A 145 -0.03 -13.59 15.33
N GLY A 146 -0.44 -13.01 14.19
CA GLY A 146 0.47 -12.28 13.29
C GLY A 146 1.07 -11.03 13.91
N ALA A 147 0.34 -10.30 14.76
CA ALA A 147 0.88 -9.16 15.49
C ALA A 147 2.00 -9.59 16.46
N ASN A 148 1.84 -10.73 17.14
CA ASN A 148 2.89 -11.30 17.96
C ASN A 148 4.11 -11.72 17.12
N SER A 149 3.90 -12.33 15.95
CA SER A 149 4.99 -12.69 15.03
C SER A 149 5.76 -11.44 14.55
N LEU A 150 5.05 -10.39 14.14
CA LEU A 150 5.67 -9.12 13.75
C LEU A 150 6.42 -8.47 14.93
N ALA A 151 5.88 -8.53 16.15
CA ALA A 151 6.50 -7.97 17.34
C ALA A 151 7.88 -8.59 17.67
N THR A 152 8.13 -9.84 17.25
CA THR A 152 9.46 -10.47 17.40
C THR A 152 10.56 -9.75 16.61
N ARG A 153 10.21 -8.91 15.65
CA ARG A 153 11.15 -8.14 14.84
C ARG A 153 11.50 -6.78 15.43
N TYR A 154 10.82 -6.38 16.49
CA TYR A 154 11.14 -5.15 17.21
C TYR A 154 12.37 -5.36 18.11
N ASP A 155 13.28 -4.40 18.09
CA ASP A 155 14.44 -4.35 18.99
C ASP A 155 14.33 -3.07 19.84
N GLU A 156 14.33 -3.23 21.16
CA GLU A 156 14.15 -2.11 22.12
C GLU A 156 15.30 -1.09 22.07
N ARG A 157 16.52 -1.53 21.78
CA ARG A 157 17.70 -0.66 21.71
C ARG A 157 17.66 0.22 20.47
N VAL A 158 17.27 -0.38 19.32
CA VAL A 158 17.06 0.37 18.09
C VAL A 158 15.78 1.19 18.16
N GLY A 159 14.75 0.68 18.85
CA GLY A 159 13.44 1.30 18.95
C GLY A 159 12.61 1.16 17.66
N ALA A 160 12.89 0.13 16.84
CA ALA A 160 12.24 -0.06 15.56
C ALA A 160 12.06 -1.55 15.20
N ILE A 161 11.21 -1.81 14.20
CA ILE A 161 10.92 -3.13 13.64
C ILE A 161 11.90 -3.38 12.48
N ARG A 162 12.65 -4.48 12.54
CA ARG A 162 13.57 -4.90 11.47
C ARG A 162 12.80 -5.37 10.24
N SER A 163 13.20 -4.89 9.06
CA SER A 163 12.48 -5.17 7.82
C SER A 163 12.76 -6.56 7.26
N TRP A 164 14.04 -6.96 7.13
CA TRP A 164 14.45 -8.26 6.58
C TRP A 164 15.73 -8.78 7.21
N ASP A 165 16.14 -10.01 6.86
CA ASP A 165 17.32 -10.69 7.41
C ASP A 165 18.38 -11.04 6.36
N PHE A 166 18.21 -10.62 5.11
CA PHE A 166 19.21 -10.81 4.06
C PHE A 166 20.26 -9.70 4.01
N ASN A 167 21.36 -9.92 3.29
CA ASN A 167 22.47 -8.96 3.11
C ASN A 167 23.04 -8.39 4.43
N LYS A 168 23.16 -9.21 5.45
CA LYS A 168 23.66 -8.82 6.79
C LYS A 168 25.04 -8.16 6.79
N LYS A 169 25.88 -8.41 5.74
CA LYS A 169 27.17 -7.73 5.55
C LYS A 169 27.01 -6.26 5.17
N ILE A 170 25.88 -5.89 4.55
CA ILE A 170 25.57 -4.51 4.13
C ILE A 170 24.75 -3.82 5.21
N TRP A 171 23.72 -4.49 5.70
CA TRP A 171 22.75 -3.96 6.66
C TRP A 171 22.68 -4.83 7.92
N GLN A 172 23.12 -4.30 9.02
CA GLN A 172 23.10 -5.00 10.29
C GLN A 172 21.68 -5.11 10.85
N PHE A 173 20.96 -4.00 10.86
CA PHE A 173 19.55 -3.93 11.26
C PHE A 173 18.81 -2.99 10.29
N PRO A 174 18.35 -3.50 9.14
CA PRO A 174 17.67 -2.67 8.15
C PRO A 174 16.25 -2.34 8.58
N VAL A 175 15.92 -1.06 8.48
CA VAL A 175 14.55 -0.54 8.59
C VAL A 175 14.25 0.18 7.29
N ILE A 176 13.23 -0.24 6.57
CA ILE A 176 12.77 0.46 5.37
C ILE A 176 11.51 1.27 5.68
N ILE A 177 11.32 2.31 4.90
CA ILE A 177 10.19 3.24 5.07
C ILE A 177 8.83 2.55 4.93
N ASP A 178 8.74 1.45 4.20
CA ASP A 178 7.56 0.59 4.02
C ASP A 178 7.00 0.09 5.36
N ASN A 179 7.85 -0.04 6.36
CA ASN A 179 7.45 -0.50 7.70
C ASN A 179 6.40 0.41 8.36
N MET A 180 6.29 1.65 7.91
CA MET A 180 5.22 2.56 8.35
C MET A 180 3.82 2.02 8.06
N MET A 181 3.67 1.16 7.05
CA MET A 181 2.41 0.46 6.73
C MET A 181 1.96 -0.52 7.82
N ASN A 182 2.87 -1.01 8.67
CA ASN A 182 2.56 -2.01 9.70
C ASN A 182 2.04 -1.37 11.01
N LEU A 183 2.18 -0.07 11.18
CA LEU A 183 1.89 0.58 12.46
C LEU A 183 0.38 0.66 12.75
N GLU A 184 -0.44 0.72 11.69
CA GLU A 184 -1.90 0.61 11.83
C GLU A 184 -2.31 -0.75 12.40
N PHE A 185 -1.67 -1.83 11.94
CA PHE A 185 -1.89 -3.17 12.46
C PHE A 185 -1.54 -3.27 13.95
N PHE A 186 -0.43 -2.69 14.39
CA PHE A 186 -0.07 -2.64 15.80
C PHE A 186 -1.03 -1.77 16.62
N SER A 187 -1.49 -0.66 16.08
CA SER A 187 -2.50 0.18 16.75
C SER A 187 -3.81 -0.59 16.94
N TRP A 188 -4.24 -1.33 15.91
CA TRP A 188 -5.39 -2.22 15.99
C TRP A 188 -5.16 -3.35 17.01
N ALA A 189 -4.01 -4.03 16.98
CA ALA A 189 -3.69 -5.14 17.88
C ALA A 189 -3.71 -4.70 19.35
N SER A 190 -3.19 -3.52 19.64
CA SER A 190 -3.26 -2.94 20.99
C SER A 190 -4.70 -2.75 21.47
N LYS A 191 -5.55 -2.15 20.63
CA LYS A 191 -6.97 -1.93 20.96
C LYS A 191 -7.74 -3.25 21.10
N ALA A 192 -7.47 -4.21 20.22
CA ALA A 192 -8.18 -5.49 20.18
C ALA A 192 -7.81 -6.44 21.32
N SER A 193 -6.57 -6.39 21.80
CA SER A 193 -6.06 -7.27 22.87
C SER A 193 -6.02 -6.61 24.25
N GLY A 194 -5.96 -5.27 24.33
CA GLY A 194 -5.65 -4.51 25.53
C GLY A 194 -4.15 -4.49 25.87
N ASP A 195 -3.29 -5.08 25.04
CA ASP A 195 -1.84 -5.09 25.24
C ASP A 195 -1.19 -3.83 24.65
N ASP A 196 -0.82 -2.90 25.52
CA ASP A 196 -0.25 -1.59 25.14
C ASP A 196 1.17 -1.68 24.53
N ARG A 197 1.84 -2.84 24.60
CA ARG A 197 3.18 -2.99 24.00
C ARG A 197 3.16 -2.74 22.50
N PHE A 198 2.12 -3.18 21.77
CA PHE A 198 1.99 -2.96 20.32
C PHE A 198 1.94 -1.47 19.99
N ARG A 199 1.14 -0.70 20.73
CA ARG A 199 1.06 0.76 20.58
C ARG A 199 2.39 1.44 20.86
N LYS A 200 3.08 1.02 21.93
CA LYS A 200 4.41 1.55 22.27
C LYS A 200 5.44 1.27 21.19
N MET A 201 5.45 0.06 20.64
CA MET A 201 6.32 -0.31 19.50
C MET A 201 6.01 0.54 18.26
N ALA A 202 4.73 0.76 17.94
CA ALA A 202 4.33 1.59 16.80
C ALA A 202 4.80 3.04 16.95
N ILE A 203 4.58 3.67 18.10
CA ILE A 203 5.01 5.04 18.38
C ILE A 203 6.54 5.14 18.31
N SER A 204 7.26 4.25 19.00
CA SER A 204 8.73 4.24 18.98
C SER A 204 9.28 4.10 17.56
N HIS A 205 8.70 3.19 16.74
CA HIS A 205 9.10 3.03 15.35
C HIS A 205 8.85 4.29 14.53
N ALA A 206 7.68 4.93 14.68
CA ALA A 206 7.34 6.16 13.97
C ALA A 206 8.30 7.31 14.34
N ASP A 207 8.61 7.49 15.64
CA ASP A 207 9.56 8.51 16.11
C ASP A 207 10.96 8.29 15.53
N LYS A 208 11.45 7.04 15.51
CA LYS A 208 12.73 6.69 14.90
C LYS A 208 12.75 6.93 13.40
N THR A 209 11.66 6.60 12.72
CA THR A 209 11.52 6.86 11.29
C THR A 209 11.50 8.35 10.98
N MET A 210 10.74 9.13 11.73
CA MET A 210 10.69 10.59 11.59
C MET A 210 12.08 11.23 11.78
N LEU A 211 12.82 10.77 12.77
CA LEU A 211 14.14 11.32 13.09
C LEU A 211 15.23 10.96 12.06
N HIS A 212 15.15 9.78 11.44
CA HIS A 212 16.29 9.25 10.69
C HIS A 212 16.04 9.00 9.21
N HIS A 213 14.79 8.82 8.76
CA HIS A 213 14.50 8.54 7.36
C HIS A 213 14.30 9.79 6.51
N PHE A 214 13.95 10.93 7.10
CA PHE A 214 13.71 12.15 6.33
C PHE A 214 14.98 12.98 6.14
N ARG A 215 15.06 13.63 4.99
CA ARG A 215 16.00 14.69 4.67
C ARG A 215 15.37 16.06 4.99
N ASP A 216 16.17 17.11 4.92
CA ASP A 216 15.71 18.48 5.20
C ASP A 216 14.59 18.95 4.25
N ASP A 217 14.53 18.39 3.04
CA ASP A 217 13.48 18.66 2.05
C ASP A 217 12.24 17.75 2.19
N TYR A 218 12.15 17.00 3.28
CA TYR A 218 11.10 16.01 3.57
C TYR A 218 11.04 14.80 2.64
N SER A 219 11.99 14.64 1.73
CA SER A 219 12.14 13.37 1.02
C SER A 219 12.70 12.29 1.97
N CYS A 220 12.33 11.01 1.75
CA CYS A 220 12.79 9.95 2.64
C CYS A 220 13.82 9.02 1.99
N TYR A 221 14.77 8.55 2.81
CA TYR A 221 15.58 7.39 2.49
C TYR A 221 14.74 6.13 2.47
N HIS A 222 15.03 5.22 1.55
CA HIS A 222 14.38 3.92 1.53
C HIS A 222 14.81 3.07 2.73
N VAL A 223 16.11 2.91 2.94
CA VAL A 223 16.72 2.05 3.97
C VAL A 223 17.55 2.88 4.94
N VAL A 224 17.26 2.75 6.22
CA VAL A 224 18.18 3.14 7.30
C VAL A 224 18.60 1.88 8.03
N SER A 225 19.90 1.60 8.04
CA SER A 225 20.47 0.49 8.80
C SER A 225 21.02 0.98 10.13
N TYR A 226 20.63 0.33 11.20
CA TYR A 226 21.04 0.67 12.57
C TYR A 226 22.12 -0.28 13.09
N ASP A 227 22.99 0.24 13.93
CA ASP A 227 23.89 -0.51 14.75
C ASP A 227 23.15 -1.12 15.94
N THR A 228 23.23 -2.43 16.14
CA THR A 228 22.48 -3.14 17.18
C THR A 228 23.11 -3.00 18.57
N ILE A 229 24.30 -2.41 18.70
CA ILE A 229 24.95 -2.13 20.00
C ILE A 229 24.54 -0.76 20.50
N THR A 230 24.58 0.24 19.63
CA THR A 230 24.32 1.64 19.99
C THR A 230 22.89 2.09 19.74
N GLY A 231 22.12 1.37 18.88
CA GLY A 231 20.81 1.76 18.42
C GLY A 231 20.80 2.97 17.47
N MET A 232 21.99 3.40 16.99
CA MET A 232 22.12 4.58 16.13
C MET A 232 22.19 4.18 14.64
N PRO A 233 21.73 5.03 13.71
CA PRO A 233 21.87 4.77 12.29
C PRO A 233 23.34 4.83 11.88
N HIS A 234 23.77 3.89 11.06
CA HIS A 234 25.14 3.88 10.51
C HIS A 234 25.18 3.94 8.97
N LYS A 235 24.06 3.63 8.31
CA LYS A 235 23.93 3.73 6.85
C LYS A 235 22.54 4.18 6.46
N LYS A 236 22.47 5.06 5.45
CA LYS A 236 21.23 5.49 4.80
C LYS A 236 21.38 5.20 3.31
N GLN A 237 20.52 4.38 2.75
CA GLN A 237 20.68 3.82 1.40
C GLN A 237 19.33 3.55 0.74
N THR A 238 19.40 3.05 -0.49
CA THR A 238 18.24 2.46 -1.15
C THR A 238 18.47 0.99 -1.48
N HIS A 239 17.39 0.23 -1.62
CA HIS A 239 17.38 -1.11 -2.20
C HIS A 239 16.52 -1.17 -3.46
N GLN A 240 15.44 -0.37 -3.51
CA GLN A 240 14.48 -0.36 -4.61
C GLN A 240 14.47 0.97 -5.39
N GLY A 241 15.00 2.05 -4.84
CA GLY A 241 15.14 3.33 -5.53
C GLY A 241 16.31 3.36 -6.52
N ALA A 242 16.39 4.41 -7.31
CA ALA A 242 17.39 4.56 -8.38
C ALA A 242 18.81 4.78 -7.84
N ALA A 243 18.97 5.48 -6.71
CA ALA A 243 20.24 5.75 -6.05
C ALA A 243 19.99 6.07 -4.56
N ASP A 244 21.05 5.96 -3.73
CA ASP A 244 20.97 6.18 -2.27
C ASP A 244 20.42 7.58 -1.93
N GLU A 245 20.77 8.59 -2.72
CA GLU A 245 20.30 9.97 -2.53
C GLU A 245 19.00 10.29 -3.28
N SER A 246 18.40 9.33 -3.99
CA SER A 246 17.10 9.55 -4.64
C SER A 246 15.93 9.35 -3.69
N ALA A 247 14.81 10.03 -3.96
CA ALA A 247 13.52 9.75 -3.34
C ALA A 247 12.79 8.66 -4.15
N TRP A 248 12.54 7.53 -3.52
CA TRP A 248 11.76 6.47 -4.14
C TRP A 248 10.26 6.73 -3.97
N ALA A 249 9.52 6.93 -5.07
CA ALA A 249 8.13 7.41 -5.05
C ALA A 249 7.22 6.55 -4.16
N ARG A 250 7.28 5.22 -4.27
CA ARG A 250 6.47 4.32 -3.43
C ARG A 250 6.86 4.43 -1.95
N GLY A 251 8.15 4.57 -1.63
CA GLY A 251 8.60 4.79 -0.25
C GLY A 251 8.08 6.09 0.34
N GLN A 252 8.07 7.16 -0.45
CA GLN A 252 7.48 8.43 -0.04
C GLN A 252 5.98 8.30 0.24
N ALA A 253 5.27 7.53 -0.58
CA ALA A 253 3.85 7.23 -0.36
C ALA A 253 3.61 6.42 0.94
N TRP A 254 4.47 5.43 1.24
CA TRP A 254 4.39 4.69 2.51
C TRP A 254 4.59 5.58 3.73
N ALA A 255 5.54 6.52 3.65
CA ALA A 255 5.75 7.52 4.70
C ALA A 255 4.50 8.37 4.91
N LEU A 256 3.95 8.94 3.84
CA LEU A 256 2.76 9.77 3.90
C LEU A 256 1.57 9.01 4.52
N TYR A 257 1.31 7.79 4.04
CA TYR A 257 0.26 6.94 4.61
C TYR A 257 0.50 6.68 6.11
N GLY A 258 1.69 6.18 6.46
CA GLY A 258 1.98 5.74 7.81
C GLY A 258 1.93 6.87 8.83
N PHE A 259 2.47 8.05 8.52
CA PHE A 259 2.38 9.20 9.44
C PHE A 259 0.97 9.79 9.52
N THR A 260 0.21 9.80 8.42
CA THR A 260 -1.22 10.20 8.46
C THR A 260 -2.01 9.27 9.37
N MET A 261 -1.76 7.97 9.27
CA MET A 261 -2.39 6.97 10.11
C MET A 261 -1.96 7.10 11.58
N MET A 262 -0.66 7.28 11.86
CA MET A 262 -0.17 7.49 13.22
C MET A 262 -0.78 8.74 13.87
N TYR A 263 -0.93 9.84 13.10
CA TYR A 263 -1.64 11.02 13.58
C TYR A 263 -3.09 10.72 13.97
N ARG A 264 -3.79 9.86 13.23
CA ARG A 264 -5.17 9.43 13.56
C ARG A 264 -5.22 8.56 14.81
N GLU A 265 -4.20 7.74 15.04
CA GLU A 265 -4.19 6.70 16.08
C GLU A 265 -3.57 7.17 17.41
N THR A 266 -2.86 8.31 17.41
CA THR A 266 -2.16 8.84 18.60
C THR A 266 -2.60 10.24 18.96
#